data_7ff4734e0dc280697ca418403179347d
#
_entry.id   7ff4734e0dc280697ca418403179347d
#
_cell.length_a   1.000
_cell.length_b   1.000
_cell.length_c   1.000
_cell.angle_alpha   90.00
_cell.angle_beta   90.00
_cell.angle_gamma   90.00
#
_symmetry.space_group_name_H-M   'P 1'
#
loop_
_entity.id
_entity.type
_entity.pdbx_description
1 polymer ?
#
loop_
_entity_poly.entity_id
_entity_poly.type
_entity_poly.pdbx_seq_one_letter_code
_entity_poly.pdbx_strand_id
1 'polypeptide(L)'
;MKVEERLLKYVSYWTTSDESCSDIPSSEREFTLAKALKQELETLGLTNILLTDHCYVYAKLPATPGMENCKSIGFIAHMDTAPDFSGKDVKPQIIPGYDGGDILLKGSQDVLKVSDFPSLASLKGRTLITTDGTTLLGADDKAGVAEIMTAVEELIAEGTPHGELWIGFTPDEEVGAGADLFDLAIFQADYAYTVDGDYEGEVAYENFNAASAIFHIKGVNVHPGEAKDIMVNAALVGCEIVSRLPEAETPAHTSGREGFYHLTDMSGDVASATLSFIIRDHDKTTFEKRLQNLRDLAQSMNQKYGPETVTLDIEHSYENMISVIENKMEIVDLAKQAIASEGLTPLSRPIRGGTDGARLSFMGLPCPNLGTGGYGFHGPYEHISVEGMQTAVRILKNIATHPIRK
;
A
#
# COMPACT_ATOMS: atom_id res chain seq x y z
N MET A 1 23.51 11.03 7.45
CA MET A 1 22.37 11.42 8.34
C MET A 1 21.80 10.14 8.92
N LYS A 2 21.34 10.10 10.17
CA LYS A 2 20.70 8.90 10.71
C LYS A 2 19.30 8.72 10.13
N VAL A 3 18.81 7.47 10.08
CA VAL A 3 17.50 7.15 9.48
C VAL A 3 16.35 7.86 10.20
N GLU A 4 16.38 7.90 11.53
CA GLU A 4 15.37 8.61 12.33
C GLU A 4 15.39 10.13 12.11
N GLU A 5 16.55 10.72 11.87
CA GLU A 5 16.68 12.14 11.55
C GLU A 5 16.10 12.45 10.15
N ARG A 6 16.28 11.52 9.19
CA ARG A 6 15.65 11.61 7.86
C ARG A 6 14.15 11.52 7.96
N LEU A 7 13.62 10.52 8.67
CA LEU A 7 12.19 10.38 8.86
C LEU A 7 11.60 11.67 9.43
N LEU A 8 12.16 12.19 10.54
CA LEU A 8 11.69 13.43 11.18
C LEU A 8 11.73 14.63 10.22
N LYS A 9 12.72 14.69 9.33
CA LYS A 9 12.79 15.70 8.27
C LYS A 9 11.69 15.49 7.23
N TYR A 10 11.49 14.26 6.76
CA TYR A 10 10.57 13.96 5.67
C TYR A 10 9.10 14.08 6.08
N VAL A 11 8.73 13.68 7.31
CA VAL A 11 7.35 13.86 7.81
C VAL A 11 6.98 15.33 8.02
N SER A 12 7.94 16.24 8.05
CA SER A 12 7.66 17.69 8.10
C SER A 12 7.11 18.25 6.78
N TYR A 13 7.29 17.54 5.66
CA TYR A 13 6.71 17.91 4.38
C TYR A 13 5.25 17.43 4.33
N TRP A 14 4.34 18.31 4.03
CA TRP A 14 2.94 17.95 3.80
C TRP A 14 2.76 17.44 2.37
N THR A 15 2.46 16.15 2.22
CA THR A 15 2.38 15.45 0.94
C THR A 15 1.12 14.60 0.80
N THR A 16 0.04 14.92 1.54
CA THR A 16 -1.23 14.16 1.45
C THR A 16 -1.78 14.21 0.02
N SER A 17 -2.07 13.05 -0.55
CA SER A 17 -2.74 12.87 -1.83
C SER A 17 -4.21 13.34 -1.82
N ASP A 18 -4.85 13.47 -2.98
CA ASP A 18 -6.22 13.97 -3.11
C ASP A 18 -7.07 13.00 -3.94
N GLU A 19 -7.91 12.21 -3.30
CA GLU A 19 -8.81 11.24 -3.94
C GLU A 19 -9.78 11.85 -4.96
N SER A 20 -10.05 13.15 -4.86
CA SER A 20 -10.96 13.86 -5.76
C SER A 20 -10.29 14.31 -7.06
N CYS A 21 -8.96 14.25 -7.14
CA CYS A 21 -8.17 14.67 -8.29
C CYS A 21 -7.76 13.45 -9.12
N SER A 22 -7.92 13.50 -10.43
CA SER A 22 -7.51 12.45 -11.36
C SER A 22 -6.16 12.73 -12.05
N ASP A 23 -5.55 13.89 -11.77
CA ASP A 23 -4.23 14.21 -12.29
C ASP A 23 -3.14 13.50 -11.46
N ILE A 24 -1.94 13.29 -12.04
CA ILE A 24 -0.76 12.75 -11.35
C ILE A 24 0.36 13.79 -11.41
N PRO A 25 0.85 14.29 -10.25
CA PRO A 25 0.37 13.93 -8.91
C PRO A 25 -1.00 14.52 -8.62
N SER A 26 -1.78 13.86 -7.79
CA SER A 26 -3.10 14.32 -7.33
C SER A 26 -3.00 15.62 -6.54
N SER A 27 -1.81 15.90 -5.99
CA SER A 27 -1.52 17.10 -5.23
C SER A 27 -0.12 17.68 -5.53
N GLU A 28 -0.10 18.94 -5.95
CA GLU A 28 1.13 19.73 -6.18
C GLU A 28 2.07 19.79 -4.96
N ARG A 29 1.55 19.57 -3.75
CA ARG A 29 2.35 19.60 -2.52
C ARG A 29 3.38 18.49 -2.43
N GLU A 30 3.20 17.38 -3.14
CA GLU A 30 4.14 16.26 -3.19
C GLU A 30 5.49 16.65 -3.81
N PHE A 31 5.49 17.59 -4.77
CA PHE A 31 6.72 18.15 -5.31
C PHE A 31 7.64 18.77 -4.27
N THR A 32 7.14 19.14 -3.10
CA THR A 32 7.98 19.73 -2.04
C THR A 32 9.00 18.71 -1.52
N LEU A 33 8.56 17.49 -1.26
CA LEU A 33 9.43 16.39 -0.85
C LEU A 33 10.25 15.87 -2.03
N ALA A 34 9.64 15.69 -3.20
CA ALA A 34 10.31 15.20 -4.41
C ALA A 34 11.54 16.07 -4.79
N LYS A 35 11.42 17.40 -4.72
CA LYS A 35 12.53 18.33 -4.96
C LYS A 35 13.63 18.21 -3.91
N ALA A 36 13.26 18.01 -2.64
CA ALA A 36 14.23 17.83 -1.56
C ALA A 36 14.99 16.50 -1.73
N LEU A 37 14.30 15.42 -2.11
CA LEU A 37 14.90 14.11 -2.36
C LEU A 37 15.84 14.17 -3.58
N LYS A 38 15.42 14.81 -4.68
CA LYS A 38 16.30 15.03 -5.83
C LYS A 38 17.60 15.70 -5.44
N GLN A 39 17.52 16.80 -4.68
CA GLN A 39 18.71 17.54 -4.23
C GLN A 39 19.60 16.69 -3.31
N GLU A 40 19.01 15.86 -2.46
CA GLU A 40 19.76 14.97 -1.56
C GLU A 40 20.48 13.87 -2.37
N LEU A 41 19.82 13.26 -3.38
CA LEU A 41 20.42 12.29 -4.29
C LEU A 41 21.58 12.90 -5.10
N GLU A 42 21.44 14.16 -5.56
CA GLU A 42 22.53 14.92 -6.22
C GLU A 42 23.72 15.11 -5.27
N THR A 43 23.46 15.44 -4.01
CA THR A 43 24.49 15.63 -2.98
C THR A 43 25.24 14.32 -2.66
N LEU A 44 24.53 13.18 -2.69
CA LEU A 44 25.12 11.85 -2.51
C LEU A 44 25.93 11.38 -3.74
N GLY A 45 25.82 12.08 -4.87
CA GLY A 45 26.60 11.80 -6.08
C GLY A 45 26.03 10.69 -6.96
N LEU A 46 24.73 10.40 -6.85
CA LEU A 46 24.06 9.46 -7.76
C LEU A 46 24.02 10.01 -9.19
N THR A 47 23.75 9.13 -10.12
CA THR A 47 23.66 9.45 -11.56
C THR A 47 22.22 9.28 -12.06
N ASN A 48 21.92 9.72 -13.28
CA ASN A 48 20.60 9.60 -13.92
C ASN A 48 19.46 10.13 -13.05
N ILE A 49 19.73 11.21 -12.30
CA ILE A 49 18.73 11.79 -11.39
C ILE A 49 17.71 12.58 -12.20
N LEU A 50 16.45 12.20 -12.09
CA LEU A 50 15.34 12.85 -12.78
C LEU A 50 14.17 13.05 -11.81
N LEU A 51 13.61 14.24 -11.79
CA LEU A 51 12.27 14.51 -11.27
C LEU A 51 11.39 14.83 -12.49
N THR A 52 10.37 14.01 -12.69
CA THR A 52 9.44 14.15 -13.81
C THR A 52 8.37 15.24 -13.55
N ASP A 53 7.66 15.64 -14.61
CA ASP A 53 6.50 16.55 -14.49
C ASP A 53 5.32 15.91 -13.75
N HIS A 54 5.35 14.58 -13.57
CA HIS A 54 4.37 13.80 -12.80
C HIS A 54 4.88 13.40 -11.42
N CYS A 55 5.86 14.13 -10.87
CA CYS A 55 6.37 13.98 -9.51
C CYS A 55 7.14 12.66 -9.21
N TYR A 56 7.47 11.82 -10.20
CA TYR A 56 8.35 10.68 -9.97
C TYR A 56 9.81 11.13 -9.85
N VAL A 57 10.50 10.58 -8.85
CA VAL A 57 11.96 10.79 -8.68
C VAL A 57 12.68 9.50 -9.01
N TYR A 58 13.60 9.56 -9.97
CA TYR A 58 14.46 8.43 -10.34
C TYR A 58 15.91 8.78 -10.08
N ALA A 59 16.71 7.81 -9.66
CA ALA A 59 18.15 7.94 -9.55
C ALA A 59 18.83 6.57 -9.68
N LYS A 60 20.12 6.60 -10.03
CA LYS A 60 20.93 5.40 -10.20
C LYS A 60 22.23 5.51 -9.41
N LEU A 61 22.54 4.47 -8.65
CA LEU A 61 23.86 4.23 -8.09
C LEU A 61 24.54 3.14 -8.93
N PRO A 62 25.58 3.47 -9.71
CA PRO A 62 26.28 2.49 -10.56
C PRO A 62 26.89 1.36 -9.74
N ALA A 63 26.97 0.15 -10.31
CA ALA A 63 27.65 -0.98 -9.70
C ALA A 63 29.12 -0.64 -9.37
N THR A 64 29.60 -1.13 -8.25
CA THR A 64 31.03 -1.06 -7.90
C THR A 64 31.88 -1.98 -8.81
N PRO A 65 33.18 -1.68 -8.99
CA PRO A 65 34.05 -2.51 -9.82
C PRO A 65 34.02 -3.99 -9.44
N GLY A 66 33.73 -4.85 -10.42
CA GLY A 66 33.60 -6.31 -10.24
C GLY A 66 32.18 -6.80 -9.96
N MET A 67 31.19 -5.90 -9.80
CA MET A 67 29.79 -6.24 -9.57
C MET A 67 28.89 -5.97 -10.79
N GLU A 68 29.44 -5.60 -11.94
CA GLU A 68 28.71 -5.19 -13.15
C GLU A 68 27.91 -6.33 -13.78
N ASN A 69 28.31 -7.59 -13.52
CA ASN A 69 27.65 -8.80 -14.04
C ASN A 69 26.51 -9.31 -13.13
N CYS A 70 26.04 -8.47 -12.22
CA CYS A 70 24.88 -8.77 -11.39
C CYS A 70 23.61 -8.15 -11.98
N LYS A 71 22.45 -8.73 -11.65
CA LYS A 71 21.17 -8.11 -11.95
C LYS A 71 21.07 -6.80 -11.19
N SER A 72 20.51 -5.79 -11.83
CA SER A 72 20.23 -4.50 -11.20
C SER A 72 19.01 -4.59 -10.28
N ILE A 73 19.05 -3.88 -9.17
CA ILE A 73 18.03 -3.89 -8.13
C ILE A 73 17.38 -2.52 -8.04
N GLY A 74 16.05 -2.48 -7.99
CA GLY A 74 15.28 -1.30 -7.65
C GLY A 74 14.90 -1.28 -6.18
N PHE A 75 14.97 -0.09 -5.54
CA PHE A 75 14.29 0.20 -4.29
C PHE A 75 13.31 1.35 -4.52
N ILE A 76 12.07 1.14 -4.13
CA ILE A 76 10.95 2.05 -4.40
C ILE A 76 10.22 2.33 -3.09
N ALA A 77 9.77 3.57 -2.91
CA ALA A 77 8.93 4.02 -1.80
C ALA A 77 8.03 5.16 -2.27
N HIS A 78 6.85 5.33 -1.67
CA HIS A 78 6.00 6.45 -2.03
C HIS A 78 6.21 7.68 -1.15
N MET A 79 5.91 8.85 -1.70
CA MET A 79 6.15 10.14 -1.06
C MET A 79 4.89 10.73 -0.44
N ASP A 80 3.73 10.36 -0.95
CA ASP A 80 2.46 10.86 -0.47
C ASP A 80 2.06 10.22 0.88
N THR A 81 1.03 10.72 1.47
CA THR A 81 0.41 10.16 2.69
C THR A 81 -1.09 10.05 2.49
N ALA A 82 -1.69 9.08 3.16
CA ALA A 82 -3.11 8.78 3.10
C ALA A 82 -3.98 10.03 3.34
N PRO A 83 -5.07 10.21 2.57
CA PRO A 83 -6.04 11.29 2.79
C PRO A 83 -6.99 11.04 3.97
N ASP A 84 -7.02 9.83 4.53
CA ASP A 84 -7.92 9.41 5.62
C ASP A 84 -7.77 10.28 6.87
N PHE A 85 -6.57 10.77 7.15
CA PHE A 85 -6.28 11.63 8.28
C PHE A 85 -5.30 12.74 7.91
N SER A 86 -5.33 13.87 8.64
CA SER A 86 -4.46 15.01 8.32
C SER A 86 -2.98 14.65 8.41
N GLY A 87 -2.22 14.89 7.34
CA GLY A 87 -0.75 14.82 7.29
C GLY A 87 -0.07 16.20 7.36
N LYS A 88 -0.81 17.25 7.76
CA LYS A 88 -0.29 18.63 7.81
C LYS A 88 0.18 19.02 9.19
N ASP A 89 1.38 19.64 9.26
CA ASP A 89 1.99 20.13 10.51
C ASP A 89 2.23 19.01 11.54
N VAL A 90 2.74 17.88 11.07
CA VAL A 90 3.05 16.68 11.87
C VAL A 90 3.99 17.02 13.02
N LYS A 91 3.64 16.57 14.22
CA LYS A 91 4.41 16.79 15.47
C LYS A 91 4.81 15.45 16.10
N PRO A 92 5.94 14.88 15.68
CA PRO A 92 6.38 13.59 16.20
C PRO A 92 6.69 13.64 17.70
N GLN A 93 6.33 12.58 18.42
CA GLN A 93 6.77 12.32 19.79
C GLN A 93 7.83 11.22 19.78
N ILE A 94 8.97 11.47 20.40
CA ILE A 94 10.05 10.48 20.55
C ILE A 94 9.98 9.90 21.95
N ILE A 95 9.91 8.58 22.06
CA ILE A 95 9.77 7.82 23.31
C ILE A 95 10.95 6.85 23.41
N PRO A 96 12.07 7.28 24.03
CA PRO A 96 13.23 6.42 24.18
C PRO A 96 12.99 5.34 25.24
N GLY A 97 13.46 4.12 24.97
CA GLY A 97 13.37 3.01 25.91
C GLY A 97 11.93 2.67 26.31
N TYR A 98 11.05 2.59 25.32
CA TYR A 98 9.62 2.32 25.52
C TYR A 98 9.37 1.17 26.51
N ASP A 99 8.55 1.38 27.52
CA ASP A 99 8.35 0.46 28.64
C ASP A 99 7.38 -0.71 28.34
N GLY A 100 6.64 -0.64 27.22
CA GLY A 100 5.65 -1.64 26.81
C GLY A 100 4.22 -1.32 27.27
N GLY A 101 3.96 -0.13 27.82
CA GLY A 101 2.64 0.32 28.25
C GLY A 101 1.91 1.19 27.23
N ASP A 102 0.73 1.66 27.58
CA ASP A 102 -0.04 2.58 26.75
C ASP A 102 0.66 3.94 26.60
N ILE A 103 0.51 4.58 25.43
CA ILE A 103 1.18 5.84 25.12
C ILE A 103 0.16 6.96 25.00
N LEU A 104 0.34 8.04 25.79
CA LEU A 104 -0.47 9.25 25.66
C LEU A 104 -0.02 10.08 24.46
N LEU A 105 -0.93 10.35 23.54
CA LEU A 105 -0.75 11.29 22.42
C LEU A 105 -1.05 12.71 22.91
N LYS A 106 0.00 13.51 23.09
CA LYS A 106 -0.05 14.77 23.88
C LYS A 106 -0.87 15.87 23.22
N GLY A 107 -1.06 15.84 21.91
CA GLY A 107 -1.82 16.85 21.18
C GLY A 107 -3.33 16.60 21.26
N SER A 108 -3.80 15.40 20.94
CA SER A 108 -5.21 15.02 20.99
C SER A 108 -5.70 14.60 22.37
N GLN A 109 -4.81 14.19 23.26
CA GLN A 109 -5.08 13.55 24.56
C GLN A 109 -5.64 12.12 24.42
N ASP A 110 -5.59 11.53 23.22
CA ASP A 110 -5.91 10.13 22.99
C ASP A 110 -4.81 9.21 23.52
N VAL A 111 -5.14 7.93 23.64
CA VAL A 111 -4.20 6.92 24.15
C VAL A 111 -4.01 5.85 23.09
N LEU A 112 -2.78 5.68 22.62
CA LEU A 112 -2.37 4.54 21.81
C LEU A 112 -2.21 3.34 22.76
N LYS A 113 -3.17 2.41 22.71
CA LYS A 113 -3.30 1.32 23.68
C LYS A 113 -2.69 0.02 23.16
N VAL A 114 -1.99 -0.69 24.03
CA VAL A 114 -1.45 -2.03 23.74
C VAL A 114 -2.57 -3.04 23.45
N SER A 115 -3.76 -2.86 24.06
CA SER A 115 -4.93 -3.71 23.76
C SER A 115 -5.42 -3.61 22.32
N ASP A 116 -5.30 -2.42 21.74
CA ASP A 116 -5.82 -2.10 20.41
C ASP A 116 -4.73 -2.34 19.34
N PHE A 117 -3.46 -2.15 19.72
CA PHE A 117 -2.27 -2.35 18.88
C PHE A 117 -1.29 -3.35 19.54
N PRO A 118 -1.53 -4.67 19.43
CA PRO A 118 -0.70 -5.69 20.10
C PRO A 118 0.77 -5.70 19.67
N SER A 119 1.10 -5.14 18.50
CA SER A 119 2.48 -4.96 18.01
C SER A 119 3.36 -4.20 19.01
N LEU A 120 2.79 -3.24 19.74
CA LEU A 120 3.49 -2.45 20.77
C LEU A 120 4.18 -3.32 21.81
N ALA A 121 3.59 -4.46 22.19
CA ALA A 121 4.20 -5.37 23.15
C ALA A 121 5.59 -5.88 22.72
N SER A 122 5.79 -6.06 21.41
CA SER A 122 7.07 -6.51 20.83
C SER A 122 8.12 -5.40 20.73
N LEU A 123 7.70 -4.14 20.85
CA LEU A 123 8.57 -2.96 20.72
C LEU A 123 9.14 -2.48 22.05
N LYS A 124 8.86 -3.17 23.15
CA LYS A 124 9.39 -2.84 24.47
C LYS A 124 10.92 -2.74 24.46
N GLY A 125 11.45 -1.67 25.05
CA GLY A 125 12.88 -1.37 25.12
C GLY A 125 13.42 -0.58 23.93
N ARG A 126 12.65 -0.47 22.82
CA ARG A 126 13.02 0.31 21.64
C ARG A 126 12.72 1.80 21.83
N THR A 127 13.26 2.62 20.95
CA THR A 127 12.88 4.02 20.81
C THR A 127 11.74 4.12 19.80
N LEU A 128 10.58 4.61 20.22
CA LEU A 128 9.43 4.80 19.35
C LEU A 128 9.31 6.25 18.88
N ILE A 129 8.84 6.42 17.65
CA ILE A 129 8.37 7.69 17.10
C ILE A 129 6.88 7.52 16.86
N THR A 130 6.05 8.38 17.46
CA THR A 130 4.58 8.45 17.26
C THR A 130 4.20 9.85 16.81
N THR A 131 2.95 10.01 16.36
CA THR A 131 2.34 11.34 16.24
C THR A 131 1.92 11.88 17.62
N ASP A 132 1.55 13.16 17.69
CA ASP A 132 0.91 13.75 18.87
C ASP A 132 -0.60 13.48 18.95
N GLY A 133 -1.16 12.76 17.97
CA GLY A 133 -2.57 12.42 17.85
C GLY A 133 -3.41 13.44 17.06
N THR A 134 -2.85 14.57 16.67
CA THR A 134 -3.57 15.58 15.88
C THR A 134 -3.45 15.36 14.37
N THR A 135 -2.47 14.53 13.97
CA THR A 135 -2.21 14.13 12.57
C THR A 135 -1.85 12.65 12.51
N LEU A 136 -1.78 12.07 11.31
CA LEU A 136 -0.98 10.86 11.11
C LEU A 136 0.51 11.18 11.29
N LEU A 137 1.40 10.18 11.36
CA LEU A 137 2.84 10.39 11.41
C LEU A 137 3.44 10.57 10.01
N GLY A 138 2.96 9.82 9.04
CA GLY A 138 3.50 9.72 7.67
C GLY A 138 4.74 8.84 7.60
N ALA A 139 4.88 7.86 8.51
CA ALA A 139 5.87 6.80 8.38
C ALA A 139 5.56 5.91 7.18
N ASP A 140 4.31 5.75 6.87
CA ASP A 140 3.78 5.23 5.62
C ASP A 140 3.75 6.37 4.58
N ASP A 141 4.63 6.42 3.55
CA ASP A 141 5.82 5.57 3.43
C ASP A 141 7.13 6.39 3.46
N LYS A 142 7.14 7.51 4.19
CA LYS A 142 8.37 8.30 4.37
C LYS A 142 9.44 7.56 5.18
N ALA A 143 9.06 6.45 5.87
CA ALA A 143 10.05 5.56 6.48
C ALA A 143 10.83 4.81 5.41
N GLY A 144 10.16 4.18 4.45
CA GLY A 144 10.83 3.54 3.32
C GLY A 144 11.72 4.51 2.53
N VAL A 145 11.22 5.74 2.28
CA VAL A 145 12.04 6.79 1.68
C VAL A 145 13.30 7.06 2.52
N ALA A 146 13.17 7.19 3.84
CA ALA A 146 14.30 7.48 4.73
C ALA A 146 15.29 6.30 4.81
N GLU A 147 14.80 5.08 4.79
CA GLU A 147 15.57 3.84 4.83
C GLU A 147 16.38 3.65 3.55
N ILE A 148 15.75 3.82 2.39
CA ILE A 148 16.43 3.76 1.07
C ILE A 148 17.55 4.81 1.02
N MET A 149 17.25 6.06 1.35
CA MET A 149 18.23 7.15 1.32
C MET A 149 19.39 6.92 2.30
N THR A 150 19.12 6.32 3.46
CA THR A 150 20.15 6.00 4.46
C THR A 150 21.00 4.83 3.99
N ALA A 151 20.40 3.77 3.46
CA ALA A 151 21.13 2.63 2.92
C ALA A 151 22.09 3.03 1.79
N VAL A 152 21.63 3.88 0.88
CA VAL A 152 22.45 4.42 -0.22
C VAL A 152 23.61 5.27 0.31
N GLU A 153 23.36 6.19 1.25
CA GLU A 153 24.43 7.02 1.85
C GLU A 153 25.48 6.15 2.54
N GLU A 154 25.05 5.14 3.31
CA GLU A 154 25.97 4.24 4.02
C GLU A 154 26.80 3.39 3.06
N LEU A 155 26.20 2.81 1.99
CA LEU A 155 26.91 2.05 0.97
C LEU A 155 28.03 2.88 0.32
N ILE A 156 27.73 4.14 -0.02
CA ILE A 156 28.70 5.07 -0.61
C ILE A 156 29.82 5.40 0.40
N ALA A 157 29.43 5.76 1.64
CA ALA A 157 30.39 6.20 2.66
C ALA A 157 31.33 5.07 3.11
N GLU A 158 30.84 3.85 3.16
CA GLU A 158 31.62 2.65 3.54
C GLU A 158 32.45 2.11 2.36
N GLY A 159 32.10 2.44 1.13
CA GLY A 159 32.70 1.88 -0.08
C GLY A 159 32.42 0.38 -0.22
N THR A 160 31.27 -0.09 0.28
CA THR A 160 30.90 -1.49 0.27
C THR A 160 30.59 -1.95 -1.15
N PRO A 161 31.14 -3.08 -1.65
CA PRO A 161 30.82 -3.62 -2.97
C PRO A 161 29.33 -3.93 -3.12
N HIS A 162 28.71 -3.40 -4.19
CA HIS A 162 27.30 -3.60 -4.48
C HIS A 162 27.01 -3.66 -5.99
N GLY A 163 25.90 -4.27 -6.38
CA GLY A 163 25.38 -4.25 -7.74
C GLY A 163 24.86 -2.87 -8.15
N GLU A 164 24.39 -2.74 -9.38
CA GLU A 164 23.70 -1.53 -9.83
C GLU A 164 22.38 -1.37 -9.08
N LEU A 165 22.16 -0.19 -8.49
CA LEU A 165 20.91 0.14 -7.80
C LEU A 165 20.16 1.25 -8.52
N TRP A 166 18.84 1.08 -8.64
CA TRP A 166 17.90 2.10 -9.07
C TRP A 166 17.03 2.51 -7.88
N ILE A 167 16.87 3.79 -7.70
CA ILE A 167 16.05 4.40 -6.67
C ILE A 167 14.85 5.05 -7.34
N GLY A 168 13.65 4.73 -6.89
CA GLY A 168 12.39 5.29 -7.37
C GLY A 168 11.55 5.81 -6.21
N PHE A 169 11.07 7.05 -6.31
CA PHE A 169 10.06 7.56 -5.39
C PHE A 169 8.81 7.92 -6.18
N THR A 170 7.67 7.38 -5.75
CA THR A 170 6.37 7.51 -6.43
C THR A 170 5.48 8.55 -5.74
N PRO A 171 4.64 9.27 -6.46
CA PRO A 171 3.49 10.00 -5.91
C PRO A 171 2.28 9.06 -5.78
N ASP A 172 1.19 9.49 -5.14
CA ASP A 172 -0.18 8.98 -5.28
C ASP A 172 -0.39 7.46 -5.06
N GLU A 173 0.46 6.78 -4.29
CA GLU A 173 0.24 5.37 -3.94
C GLU A 173 -1.05 5.21 -3.16
N GLU A 174 -1.30 6.07 -2.20
CA GLU A 174 -2.41 6.05 -1.26
C GLU A 174 -3.81 6.27 -1.90
N VAL A 175 -3.81 6.76 -3.13
CA VAL A 175 -5.02 6.85 -3.98
C VAL A 175 -5.00 5.84 -5.13
N GLY A 176 -4.04 4.89 -5.09
CA GLY A 176 -3.93 3.76 -6.02
C GLY A 176 -3.41 4.14 -7.41
N ALA A 177 -2.75 5.28 -7.58
CA ALA A 177 -2.21 5.76 -8.86
C ALA A 177 -0.67 5.78 -8.93
N GLY A 178 0.03 5.35 -7.87
CA GLY A 178 1.48 5.46 -7.74
C GLY A 178 2.28 4.84 -8.88
N ALA A 179 1.85 3.71 -9.42
CA ALA A 179 2.54 3.06 -10.53
C ALA A 179 2.05 3.48 -11.92
N ASP A 180 1.00 4.31 -12.06
CA ASP A 180 0.31 4.55 -13.33
C ASP A 180 1.19 5.14 -14.42
N LEU A 181 2.06 6.08 -14.06
CA LEU A 181 2.99 6.73 -14.98
C LEU A 181 4.45 6.42 -14.64
N PHE A 182 4.71 5.34 -13.87
CA PHE A 182 6.07 4.88 -13.60
C PHE A 182 6.75 4.40 -14.89
N ASP A 183 7.88 5.00 -15.24
CA ASP A 183 8.54 4.75 -16.53
C ASP A 183 9.67 3.72 -16.42
N LEU A 184 9.38 2.48 -16.84
CA LEU A 184 10.35 1.39 -16.88
C LEU A 184 11.45 1.58 -17.94
N ALA A 185 11.29 2.49 -18.90
CA ALA A 185 12.36 2.81 -19.83
C ALA A 185 13.43 3.70 -19.16
N ILE A 186 13.05 4.44 -18.13
CA ILE A 186 13.95 5.21 -17.26
C ILE A 186 14.48 4.33 -16.13
N PHE A 187 13.58 3.65 -15.40
CA PHE A 187 13.90 2.80 -14.26
C PHE A 187 14.26 1.38 -14.75
N GLN A 188 15.49 1.16 -15.11
CA GLN A 188 15.98 -0.02 -15.81
C GLN A 188 16.44 -1.13 -14.84
N ALA A 189 15.75 -1.35 -13.73
CA ALA A 189 16.06 -2.45 -12.82
C ALA A 189 15.58 -3.80 -13.37
N ASP A 190 16.34 -4.87 -13.14
CA ASP A 190 15.94 -6.25 -13.49
C ASP A 190 14.80 -6.76 -12.57
N TYR A 191 14.77 -6.28 -11.33
CA TYR A 191 13.72 -6.49 -10.32
C TYR A 191 13.80 -5.39 -9.26
N ALA A 192 12.75 -5.23 -8.47
CA ALA A 192 12.72 -4.21 -7.42
C ALA A 192 12.08 -4.73 -6.13
N TYR A 193 12.11 -3.90 -5.10
CA TYR A 193 11.34 -4.03 -3.87
C TYR A 193 10.70 -2.67 -3.56
N THR A 194 9.42 -2.65 -3.26
CA THR A 194 8.82 -1.53 -2.53
C THR A 194 9.18 -1.69 -1.04
N VAL A 195 9.59 -0.61 -0.40
CA VAL A 195 9.94 -0.57 1.03
C VAL A 195 8.79 0.12 1.75
N ASP A 196 7.69 -0.60 1.89
CA ASP A 196 6.35 -0.07 2.16
C ASP A 196 5.48 -1.08 2.95
N GLY A 197 6.11 -1.89 3.79
CA GLY A 197 5.41 -2.88 4.61
C GLY A 197 5.46 -2.54 6.10
N ASP A 198 4.82 -3.39 6.91
CA ASP A 198 4.75 -3.23 8.37
C ASP A 198 6.07 -3.60 9.06
N TYR A 199 6.14 -4.82 9.56
CA TYR A 199 7.24 -5.36 10.36
C TYR A 199 8.55 -5.43 9.57
N GLU A 200 9.66 -4.95 10.12
CA GLU A 200 10.98 -4.89 9.47
C GLU A 200 11.53 -6.26 9.00
N GLY A 201 10.99 -7.36 9.49
CA GLY A 201 11.31 -8.73 9.06
C GLY A 201 10.33 -9.30 8.03
N GLU A 202 9.53 -8.45 7.41
CA GLU A 202 8.52 -8.88 6.43
C GLU A 202 9.02 -8.81 4.99
N VAL A 203 8.65 -9.81 4.19
CA VAL A 203 8.68 -9.77 2.73
C VAL A 203 7.35 -10.29 2.21
N ALA A 204 6.54 -9.40 1.62
CA ALA A 204 5.24 -9.73 1.07
C ALA A 204 5.33 -9.80 -0.47
N TYR A 205 4.78 -10.88 -1.03
CA TYR A 205 4.79 -11.16 -2.47
C TYR A 205 3.46 -11.72 -2.96
N GLU A 206 2.42 -11.53 -2.17
CA GLU A 206 1.03 -11.83 -2.48
C GLU A 206 0.15 -10.66 -2.05
N ASN A 207 -0.82 -10.33 -2.87
CA ASN A 207 -1.85 -9.35 -2.57
C ASN A 207 -3.22 -9.84 -3.07
N PHE A 208 -4.30 -9.14 -2.76
CA PHE A 208 -5.60 -9.50 -3.31
C PHE A 208 -5.67 -9.38 -4.83
N ASN A 209 -6.50 -10.21 -5.48
CA ASN A 209 -7.18 -9.83 -6.71
C ASN A 209 -8.37 -8.93 -6.33
N ALA A 210 -8.63 -7.90 -7.11
CA ALA A 210 -9.59 -6.86 -6.78
C ALA A 210 -10.49 -6.47 -7.95
N ALA A 211 -11.76 -6.24 -7.63
CA ALA A 211 -12.71 -5.62 -8.53
C ALA A 211 -13.67 -4.71 -7.76
N SER A 212 -14.24 -3.73 -8.45
CA SER A 212 -15.45 -3.03 -8.05
C SER A 212 -16.65 -3.64 -8.78
N ALA A 213 -17.82 -3.55 -8.16
CA ALA A 213 -19.07 -3.99 -8.76
C ALA A 213 -20.19 -3.02 -8.37
N ILE A 214 -20.90 -2.50 -9.37
CA ILE A 214 -22.00 -1.55 -9.14
C ILE A 214 -23.28 -2.15 -9.69
N PHE A 215 -24.26 -2.36 -8.81
CA PHE A 215 -25.61 -2.71 -9.21
C PHE A 215 -26.41 -1.43 -9.41
N HIS A 216 -26.99 -1.26 -10.58
CA HIS A 216 -28.00 -0.24 -10.88
C HIS A 216 -29.36 -0.92 -10.95
N ILE A 217 -30.30 -0.45 -10.14
CA ILE A 217 -31.62 -1.05 -10.01
C ILE A 217 -32.67 -0.05 -10.45
N LYS A 218 -33.52 -0.45 -11.38
CA LYS A 218 -34.63 0.33 -11.89
C LYS A 218 -35.95 -0.21 -11.36
N GLY A 219 -36.67 0.59 -10.59
CA GLY A 219 -37.97 0.25 -10.06
C GLY A 219 -39.13 0.65 -10.99
N VAL A 220 -40.34 0.21 -10.62
CA VAL A 220 -41.61 0.67 -11.18
C VAL A 220 -42.40 1.35 -10.09
N ASN A 221 -42.41 2.69 -10.11
CA ASN A 221 -43.10 3.48 -9.10
C ASN A 221 -44.54 3.78 -9.53
N VAL A 222 -45.49 3.43 -8.67
CA VAL A 222 -46.93 3.73 -8.83
C VAL A 222 -47.50 4.15 -7.48
N HIS A 223 -48.74 4.70 -7.49
CA HIS A 223 -49.40 5.05 -6.25
C HIS A 223 -49.54 3.84 -5.31
N PRO A 224 -49.11 3.91 -4.03
CA PRO A 224 -49.08 2.75 -3.12
C PRO A 224 -50.41 2.00 -2.99
N GLY A 225 -51.52 2.70 -3.09
CA GLY A 225 -52.86 2.07 -3.07
C GLY A 225 -53.19 1.22 -4.31
N GLU A 226 -52.43 1.36 -5.39
CA GLU A 226 -52.63 0.67 -6.66
C GLU A 226 -51.41 -0.23 -7.01
N ALA A 227 -50.49 -0.40 -6.06
CA ALA A 227 -49.17 -1.00 -6.28
C ALA A 227 -49.19 -2.53 -6.42
N LYS A 228 -50.29 -3.19 -6.06
CA LYS A 228 -50.37 -4.66 -6.07
C LYS A 228 -50.10 -5.21 -7.46
N ASP A 229 -49.11 -6.12 -7.55
CA ASP A 229 -48.68 -6.82 -8.77
C ASP A 229 -48.12 -5.90 -9.88
N ILE A 230 -47.85 -4.60 -9.57
CA ILE A 230 -47.34 -3.61 -10.51
C ILE A 230 -46.01 -3.00 -10.01
N MET A 231 -45.97 -2.58 -8.72
CA MET A 231 -44.82 -1.88 -8.17
C MET A 231 -43.59 -2.80 -8.06
N VAL A 232 -42.44 -2.31 -8.54
CA VAL A 232 -41.13 -2.84 -8.21
C VAL A 232 -40.39 -1.78 -7.44
N ASN A 233 -40.16 -2.00 -6.15
CA ASN A 233 -39.43 -1.07 -5.30
C ASN A 233 -37.93 -1.34 -5.39
N ALA A 234 -37.19 -0.44 -6.03
CA ALA A 234 -35.76 -0.61 -6.28
C ALA A 234 -34.94 -0.73 -4.99
N ALA A 235 -35.28 0.04 -3.95
CA ALA A 235 -34.60 -0.05 -2.65
C ALA A 235 -34.77 -1.44 -2.00
N LEU A 236 -35.98 -2.04 -2.11
CA LEU A 236 -36.21 -3.39 -1.58
C LEU A 236 -35.50 -4.48 -2.40
N VAL A 237 -35.39 -4.30 -3.72
CA VAL A 237 -34.57 -5.19 -4.56
C VAL A 237 -33.10 -5.12 -4.14
N GLY A 238 -32.60 -3.92 -3.85
CA GLY A 238 -31.25 -3.72 -3.29
C GLY A 238 -31.02 -4.45 -1.97
N CYS A 239 -31.97 -4.32 -1.04
CA CYS A 239 -31.91 -5.07 0.24
C CYS A 239 -31.91 -6.59 0.00
N GLU A 240 -32.68 -7.10 -0.96
CA GLU A 240 -32.68 -8.51 -1.31
C GLU A 240 -31.33 -8.96 -1.88
N ILE A 241 -30.70 -8.18 -2.75
CA ILE A 241 -29.37 -8.47 -3.30
C ILE A 241 -28.37 -8.64 -2.14
N VAL A 242 -28.30 -7.67 -1.22
CA VAL A 242 -27.41 -7.72 -0.06
C VAL A 242 -27.68 -8.96 0.80
N SER A 243 -28.98 -9.28 1.07
CA SER A 243 -29.35 -10.41 1.92
C SER A 243 -29.03 -11.79 1.34
N ARG A 244 -28.75 -11.88 0.04
CA ARG A 244 -28.36 -13.12 -0.64
C ARG A 244 -26.85 -13.36 -0.67
N LEU A 245 -26.06 -12.36 -0.33
CA LEU A 245 -24.61 -12.53 -0.19
C LEU A 245 -24.28 -13.22 1.16
N PRO A 246 -23.20 -14.01 1.22
CA PRO A 246 -22.81 -14.70 2.44
C PRO A 246 -22.45 -13.72 3.57
N GLU A 247 -23.14 -13.76 4.68
CA GLU A 247 -22.91 -12.88 5.84
C GLU A 247 -21.48 -13.01 6.41
N ALA A 248 -20.91 -14.22 6.37
CA ALA A 248 -19.56 -14.50 6.86
C ALA A 248 -18.44 -14.00 5.91
N GLU A 249 -18.77 -13.62 4.69
CA GLU A 249 -17.79 -13.21 3.68
C GLU A 249 -17.72 -11.68 3.53
N THR A 250 -17.52 -10.99 4.64
CA THR A 250 -17.35 -9.54 4.72
C THR A 250 -16.02 -9.20 5.38
N PRO A 251 -15.50 -7.97 5.24
CA PRO A 251 -14.26 -7.57 5.92
C PRO A 251 -14.26 -7.80 7.42
N ALA A 252 -15.43 -7.65 8.07
CA ALA A 252 -15.57 -7.84 9.53
C ALA A 252 -15.45 -9.30 9.97
N HIS A 253 -15.57 -10.27 9.05
CA HIS A 253 -15.59 -11.70 9.37
C HIS A 253 -14.43 -12.49 8.74
N THR A 254 -13.58 -11.84 7.94
CA THR A 254 -12.51 -12.48 7.17
C THR A 254 -11.13 -12.02 7.59
N SER A 255 -10.15 -12.91 7.51
CA SER A 255 -8.76 -12.65 7.86
C SER A 255 -7.79 -13.38 6.91
N GLY A 256 -6.50 -13.07 6.99
CA GLY A 256 -5.46 -13.74 6.21
C GLY A 256 -5.78 -13.72 4.71
N ARG A 257 -5.89 -14.91 4.09
CA ARG A 257 -6.17 -15.05 2.65
C ARG A 257 -7.67 -15.11 2.30
N GLU A 258 -8.55 -15.05 3.28
CA GLU A 258 -9.99 -15.11 3.04
C GLU A 258 -10.48 -13.86 2.30
N GLY A 259 -11.19 -14.07 1.20
CA GLY A 259 -11.77 -13.02 0.39
C GLY A 259 -13.14 -12.57 0.91
N PHE A 260 -13.65 -11.46 0.37
CA PHE A 260 -14.90 -10.87 0.82
C PHE A 260 -15.66 -10.13 -0.30
N TYR A 261 -16.94 -9.88 0.00
CA TYR A 261 -17.77 -8.84 -0.61
C TYR A 261 -17.94 -7.71 0.40
N HIS A 262 -17.64 -6.49 0.02
CA HIS A 262 -17.84 -5.33 0.89
C HIS A 262 -18.74 -4.31 0.22
N LEU A 263 -19.95 -4.13 0.75
CA LEU A 263 -20.84 -3.04 0.36
C LEU A 263 -20.26 -1.73 0.89
N THR A 264 -19.85 -0.85 0.00
CA THR A 264 -19.24 0.45 0.36
C THR A 264 -20.25 1.58 0.34
N ASP A 265 -21.25 1.50 -0.54
CA ASP A 265 -22.33 2.51 -0.62
C ASP A 265 -23.64 1.85 -1.05
N MET A 266 -24.74 2.38 -0.53
CA MET A 266 -26.09 2.02 -0.91
C MET A 266 -26.98 3.25 -0.86
N SER A 267 -27.53 3.62 -2.00
CA SER A 267 -28.45 4.75 -2.12
C SER A 267 -29.65 4.40 -3.00
N GLY A 268 -30.77 5.06 -2.77
CA GLY A 268 -31.94 4.91 -3.65
C GLY A 268 -33.29 5.05 -2.98
N ASP A 269 -34.33 4.91 -3.82
CA ASP A 269 -35.73 5.00 -3.44
C ASP A 269 -36.58 3.92 -4.15
N VAL A 270 -37.87 4.15 -4.31
CA VAL A 270 -38.78 3.21 -5.03
C VAL A 270 -38.44 3.15 -6.52
N ALA A 271 -38.02 4.27 -7.13
CA ALA A 271 -37.84 4.38 -8.56
C ALA A 271 -36.46 3.90 -9.02
N SER A 272 -35.41 4.10 -8.22
CA SER A 272 -34.06 3.67 -8.55
C SER A 272 -33.22 3.41 -7.30
N ALA A 273 -32.24 2.52 -7.39
CA ALA A 273 -31.25 2.31 -6.34
C ALA A 273 -29.91 1.93 -6.95
N THR A 274 -28.84 2.23 -6.22
CA THR A 274 -27.46 1.86 -6.56
C THR A 274 -26.80 1.21 -5.37
N LEU A 275 -26.06 0.13 -5.62
CA LEU A 275 -25.21 -0.50 -4.60
C LEU A 275 -23.79 -0.62 -5.16
N SER A 276 -22.82 -0.13 -4.41
CA SER A 276 -21.40 -0.22 -4.75
C SER A 276 -20.70 -1.23 -3.86
N PHE A 277 -19.99 -2.16 -4.48
CA PHE A 277 -19.23 -3.19 -3.80
C PHE A 277 -17.77 -3.14 -4.23
N ILE A 278 -16.88 -3.50 -3.32
CA ILE A 278 -15.54 -3.98 -3.64
C ILE A 278 -15.44 -5.48 -3.34
N ILE A 279 -14.81 -6.22 -4.25
CA ILE A 279 -14.62 -7.66 -4.16
C ILE A 279 -13.13 -7.94 -4.08
N ARG A 280 -12.73 -8.80 -3.15
CA ARG A 280 -11.34 -9.18 -2.90
C ARG A 280 -11.22 -10.67 -2.69
N ASP A 281 -10.17 -11.28 -3.22
CA ASP A 281 -9.74 -12.64 -2.91
C ASP A 281 -8.30 -12.86 -3.32
N HIS A 282 -7.51 -13.63 -2.54
CA HIS A 282 -6.13 -13.98 -2.94
C HIS A 282 -6.12 -15.07 -4.00
N ASP A 283 -7.05 -16.03 -3.94
CA ASP A 283 -7.16 -17.10 -4.93
C ASP A 283 -7.93 -16.62 -6.17
N LYS A 284 -7.29 -16.63 -7.35
CA LYS A 284 -7.89 -16.15 -8.59
C LYS A 284 -9.15 -16.94 -8.96
N THR A 285 -9.17 -18.24 -8.71
CA THR A 285 -10.34 -19.09 -9.05
C THR A 285 -11.53 -18.73 -8.18
N THR A 286 -11.30 -18.51 -6.88
CA THR A 286 -12.35 -18.10 -5.94
C THR A 286 -12.80 -16.67 -6.23
N PHE A 287 -11.89 -15.78 -6.58
CA PHE A 287 -12.20 -14.42 -7.00
C PHE A 287 -13.16 -14.41 -8.22
N GLU A 288 -12.84 -15.15 -9.26
CA GLU A 288 -13.71 -15.26 -10.45
C GLU A 288 -15.09 -15.87 -10.12
N LYS A 289 -15.14 -16.85 -9.21
CA LYS A 289 -16.42 -17.38 -8.71
C LYS A 289 -17.23 -16.30 -7.98
N ARG A 290 -16.59 -15.43 -7.20
CA ARG A 290 -17.26 -14.30 -6.54
C ARG A 290 -17.89 -13.36 -7.57
N LEU A 291 -17.16 -13.00 -8.61
CA LEU A 291 -17.69 -12.16 -9.68
C LEU A 291 -18.84 -12.85 -10.45
N GLN A 292 -18.72 -14.15 -10.70
CA GLN A 292 -19.79 -14.92 -11.33
C GLN A 292 -21.05 -14.97 -10.45
N ASN A 293 -20.90 -15.14 -9.14
CA ASN A 293 -22.02 -15.11 -8.19
C ASN A 293 -22.81 -13.78 -8.27
N LEU A 294 -22.11 -12.65 -8.43
CA LEU A 294 -22.78 -11.34 -8.60
C LEU A 294 -23.55 -11.26 -9.92
N ARG A 295 -22.99 -11.80 -11.03
CA ARG A 295 -23.68 -11.89 -12.31
C ARG A 295 -24.93 -12.76 -12.23
N ASP A 296 -24.82 -13.92 -11.60
CA ASP A 296 -25.94 -14.86 -11.40
C ASP A 296 -27.01 -14.22 -10.51
N LEU A 297 -26.62 -13.45 -9.52
CA LEU A 297 -27.52 -12.71 -8.64
C LEU A 297 -28.29 -11.64 -9.42
N ALA A 298 -27.61 -10.83 -10.23
CA ALA A 298 -28.29 -9.86 -11.12
C ALA A 298 -29.28 -10.54 -12.07
N GLN A 299 -28.87 -11.65 -12.68
CA GLN A 299 -29.76 -12.43 -13.54
C GLN A 299 -31.00 -12.98 -12.79
N SER A 300 -30.80 -13.49 -11.57
CA SER A 300 -31.89 -13.98 -10.72
C SER A 300 -32.89 -12.87 -10.37
N MET A 301 -32.40 -11.64 -10.08
CA MET A 301 -33.27 -10.49 -9.83
C MET A 301 -34.09 -10.15 -11.08
N ASN A 302 -33.47 -10.15 -12.26
CA ASN A 302 -34.17 -9.91 -13.52
C ASN A 302 -35.22 -10.97 -13.87
N GLN A 303 -34.99 -12.24 -13.51
CA GLN A 303 -35.99 -13.30 -13.63
C GLN A 303 -37.19 -13.07 -12.71
N LYS A 304 -36.95 -12.54 -11.51
CA LYS A 304 -38.00 -12.32 -10.50
C LYS A 304 -38.81 -11.04 -10.74
N TYR A 305 -38.14 -9.94 -11.06
CA TYR A 305 -38.73 -8.60 -11.09
C TYR A 305 -38.98 -8.04 -12.50
N GLY A 306 -38.50 -8.74 -13.53
CA GLY A 306 -38.61 -8.32 -14.93
C GLY A 306 -37.25 -8.01 -15.56
N PRO A 307 -37.16 -8.12 -16.88
CA PRO A 307 -35.91 -7.86 -17.59
C PRO A 307 -35.44 -6.41 -17.40
N GLU A 308 -34.14 -6.19 -17.36
CA GLU A 308 -33.50 -4.87 -17.18
C GLU A 308 -33.82 -4.16 -15.87
N THR A 309 -34.43 -4.85 -14.87
CA THR A 309 -34.63 -4.31 -13.52
C THR A 309 -33.28 -4.07 -12.85
N VAL A 310 -32.31 -4.97 -13.06
CA VAL A 310 -30.97 -4.88 -12.49
C VAL A 310 -29.93 -4.95 -13.59
N THR A 311 -29.04 -3.96 -13.66
CA THR A 311 -27.80 -4.03 -14.43
C THR A 311 -26.62 -4.06 -13.46
N LEU A 312 -25.52 -4.70 -13.89
CA LEU A 312 -24.33 -4.89 -13.09
C LEU A 312 -23.10 -4.53 -13.90
N ASP A 313 -22.37 -3.55 -13.43
CA ASP A 313 -21.07 -3.17 -13.97
C ASP A 313 -19.97 -3.74 -13.05
N ILE A 314 -18.98 -4.42 -13.64
CA ILE A 314 -17.83 -4.97 -12.92
C ILE A 314 -16.56 -4.43 -13.58
N GLU A 315 -15.69 -3.84 -12.77
CA GLU A 315 -14.39 -3.34 -13.19
C GLU A 315 -13.29 -4.01 -12.37
N HIS A 316 -12.29 -4.59 -13.06
CA HIS A 316 -11.11 -5.17 -12.42
C HIS A 316 -10.13 -4.05 -12.05
N SER A 317 -9.68 -4.02 -10.80
CA SER A 317 -8.78 -2.98 -10.29
C SER A 317 -7.31 -3.41 -10.35
N TYR A 318 -6.99 -4.58 -9.78
CA TYR A 318 -5.65 -5.16 -9.80
C TYR A 318 -5.68 -6.68 -9.57
N GLU A 319 -4.56 -7.34 -9.86
CA GLU A 319 -4.37 -8.78 -9.68
C GLU A 319 -3.33 -9.09 -8.59
N ASN A 320 -3.34 -10.34 -8.10
CA ASN A 320 -2.35 -10.84 -7.16
C ASN A 320 -0.99 -11.02 -7.85
N MET A 321 0.03 -10.30 -7.37
CA MET A 321 1.39 -10.34 -7.93
C MET A 321 2.07 -11.70 -7.83
N ILE A 322 1.56 -12.65 -7.04
CA ILE A 322 2.11 -14.01 -6.95
C ILE A 322 2.24 -14.66 -8.32
N SER A 323 1.31 -14.41 -9.24
CA SER A 323 1.34 -14.96 -10.60
C SER A 323 2.58 -14.55 -11.41
N VAL A 324 3.21 -13.45 -11.05
CA VAL A 324 4.47 -12.96 -11.62
C VAL A 324 5.65 -13.44 -10.76
N ILE A 325 5.55 -13.26 -9.45
CA ILE A 325 6.65 -13.50 -8.50
C ILE A 325 6.98 -15.00 -8.36
N GLU A 326 6.01 -15.90 -8.46
CA GLU A 326 6.23 -17.35 -8.35
C GLU A 326 7.29 -17.89 -9.33
N ASN A 327 7.48 -17.23 -10.47
CA ASN A 327 8.49 -17.56 -11.47
C ASN A 327 9.84 -16.85 -11.21
N LYS A 328 9.96 -16.10 -10.12
CA LYS A 328 11.10 -15.25 -9.75
C LYS A 328 11.40 -15.36 -8.25
N MET A 329 11.14 -16.52 -7.62
CA MET A 329 11.28 -16.68 -6.17
C MET A 329 12.68 -16.39 -5.65
N GLU A 330 13.70 -16.40 -6.52
CA GLU A 330 15.07 -16.03 -6.14
C GLU A 330 15.17 -14.61 -5.54
N ILE A 331 14.29 -13.69 -5.94
CA ILE A 331 14.27 -12.33 -5.35
C ILE A 331 13.65 -12.34 -3.95
N VAL A 332 12.64 -13.15 -3.71
CA VAL A 332 12.02 -13.34 -2.39
C VAL A 332 13.00 -14.07 -1.45
N ASP A 333 13.70 -15.08 -1.95
CA ASP A 333 14.69 -15.82 -1.17
C ASP A 333 15.88 -14.93 -0.78
N LEU A 334 16.32 -14.04 -1.66
CA LEU A 334 17.35 -13.03 -1.35
C LEU A 334 16.90 -12.11 -0.20
N ALA A 335 15.68 -11.60 -0.26
CA ALA A 335 15.11 -10.77 0.81
C ALA A 335 15.02 -11.55 2.13
N LYS A 336 14.55 -12.81 2.11
CA LYS A 336 14.49 -13.68 3.30
C LYS A 336 15.87 -13.94 3.89
N GLN A 337 16.89 -14.14 3.06
CA GLN A 337 18.27 -14.32 3.52
C GLN A 337 18.80 -13.04 4.17
N ALA A 338 18.54 -11.88 3.58
CA ALA A 338 18.92 -10.59 4.14
C ALA A 338 18.27 -10.34 5.51
N ILE A 339 16.98 -10.63 5.64
CA ILE A 339 16.23 -10.55 6.91
C ILE A 339 16.84 -11.50 7.95
N ALA A 340 17.10 -12.75 7.56
CA ALA A 340 17.67 -13.77 8.46
C ALA A 340 19.09 -13.39 8.93
N SER A 341 19.89 -12.71 8.10
CA SER A 341 21.22 -12.25 8.48
C SER A 341 21.22 -11.19 9.59
N GLU A 342 20.10 -10.49 9.76
CA GLU A 342 19.88 -9.55 10.87
C GLU A 342 19.34 -10.24 12.14
N GLY A 343 19.31 -11.57 12.17
CA GLY A 343 18.83 -12.36 13.31
C GLY A 343 17.30 -12.42 13.44
N LEU A 344 16.57 -11.99 12.42
CA LEU A 344 15.12 -12.05 12.37
C LEU A 344 14.64 -13.33 11.69
N THR A 345 13.43 -13.77 12.04
CA THR A 345 12.72 -14.81 11.29
C THR A 345 11.93 -14.13 10.17
N PRO A 346 12.25 -14.41 8.88
CA PRO A 346 11.52 -13.83 7.77
C PRO A 346 10.03 -14.17 7.84
N LEU A 347 9.18 -13.18 7.73
CA LEU A 347 7.73 -13.31 7.74
C LEU A 347 7.18 -12.98 6.35
N SER A 348 6.27 -13.82 5.85
CA SER A 348 5.54 -13.52 4.61
C SER A 348 4.06 -13.54 4.91
N ARG A 349 3.44 -12.36 4.88
CA ARG A 349 2.00 -12.19 5.02
C ARG A 349 1.41 -11.73 3.69
N PRO A 350 0.23 -12.23 3.32
CA PRO A 350 -0.46 -11.71 2.14
C PRO A 350 -1.01 -10.32 2.43
N ILE A 351 -0.78 -9.38 1.52
CA ILE A 351 -1.32 -8.02 1.61
C ILE A 351 -2.82 -8.07 1.33
N ARG A 352 -3.62 -7.50 2.23
CA ARG A 352 -5.09 -7.43 2.08
C ARG A 352 -5.56 -6.17 1.35
N GLY A 353 -4.78 -5.68 0.41
CA GLY A 353 -5.00 -4.49 -0.41
C GLY A 353 -4.30 -4.57 -1.75
N GLY A 354 -4.14 -3.44 -2.39
CA GLY A 354 -3.24 -3.20 -3.52
C GLY A 354 -1.88 -2.71 -3.02
N THR A 355 -0.94 -2.52 -3.94
CA THR A 355 0.37 -1.93 -3.69
C THR A 355 1.01 -1.57 -5.02
N ASP A 356 1.85 -0.56 -5.06
CA ASP A 356 2.67 -0.23 -6.23
C ASP A 356 3.48 -1.43 -6.73
N GLY A 357 4.02 -2.24 -5.80
CA GLY A 357 4.78 -3.45 -6.15
C GLY A 357 3.98 -4.46 -6.96
N ALA A 358 2.68 -4.62 -6.69
CA ALA A 358 1.82 -5.48 -7.48
C ALA A 358 1.65 -4.94 -8.91
N ARG A 359 1.35 -3.65 -9.07
CA ARG A 359 1.17 -3.03 -10.39
C ARG A 359 2.48 -3.06 -11.20
N LEU A 360 3.60 -2.70 -10.60
CA LEU A 360 4.93 -2.76 -11.21
C LEU A 360 5.27 -4.18 -11.66
N SER A 361 4.89 -5.21 -10.89
CA SER A 361 5.10 -6.62 -11.27
C SER A 361 4.39 -6.95 -12.57
N PHE A 362 3.14 -6.51 -12.76
CA PHE A 362 2.40 -6.72 -14.01
C PHE A 362 2.89 -5.84 -15.16
N MET A 363 3.54 -4.71 -14.89
CA MET A 363 4.20 -3.90 -15.90
C MET A 363 5.52 -4.53 -16.40
N GLY A 364 6.01 -5.58 -15.73
CA GLY A 364 7.22 -6.32 -16.10
C GLY A 364 8.41 -6.15 -15.16
N LEU A 365 8.24 -5.46 -14.04
CA LEU A 365 9.23 -5.29 -12.99
C LEU A 365 8.80 -6.09 -11.74
N PRO A 366 9.26 -7.36 -11.57
CA PRO A 366 8.94 -8.14 -10.37
C PRO A 366 9.32 -7.39 -9.10
N CYS A 367 8.35 -7.09 -8.24
CA CYS A 367 8.52 -6.14 -7.13
C CYS A 367 7.75 -6.57 -5.86
N PRO A 368 8.30 -7.47 -5.02
CA PRO A 368 7.74 -7.74 -3.70
C PRO A 368 7.95 -6.57 -2.74
N ASN A 369 7.16 -6.52 -1.64
CA ASN A 369 7.26 -5.49 -0.62
C ASN A 369 8.16 -5.95 0.54
N LEU A 370 8.91 -5.00 1.12
CA LEU A 370 9.70 -5.15 2.35
C LEU A 370 9.10 -4.28 3.46
N GLY A 371 9.21 -4.76 4.71
CA GLY A 371 8.73 -4.04 5.87
C GLY A 371 9.66 -2.93 6.34
N THR A 372 9.08 -1.84 6.83
CA THR A 372 9.76 -0.64 7.34
C THR A 372 9.94 -0.64 8.86
N GLY A 373 9.19 -1.43 9.59
CA GLY A 373 9.14 -1.41 11.06
C GLY A 373 8.12 -0.42 11.62
N GLY A 374 7.15 0.02 10.81
CA GLY A 374 6.03 0.88 11.15
C GLY A 374 4.73 0.12 11.40
N TYR A 375 3.76 0.77 12.04
CA TYR A 375 2.48 0.17 12.42
C TYR A 375 1.40 1.24 12.59
N GLY A 376 0.14 0.83 12.47
CA GLY A 376 -1.02 1.67 12.78
C GLY A 376 -1.25 2.81 11.80
N PHE A 377 -0.92 2.58 10.54
CA PHE A 377 -0.96 3.54 9.44
C PHE A 377 -2.33 4.19 9.21
N HIS A 378 -2.38 5.23 8.41
CA HIS A 378 -3.55 6.00 7.97
C HIS A 378 -4.31 6.71 9.11
N GLY A 379 -3.68 6.91 10.28
CA GLY A 379 -4.37 7.55 11.38
C GLY A 379 -3.49 8.08 12.51
N PRO A 380 -4.11 8.57 13.60
CA PRO A 380 -3.39 9.20 14.70
C PRO A 380 -2.62 8.22 15.59
N TYR A 381 -2.77 6.94 15.36
CA TYR A 381 -2.09 5.87 16.13
C TYR A 381 -0.85 5.32 15.42
N GLU A 382 -0.46 5.93 14.33
CA GLU A 382 0.71 5.56 13.56
C GLU A 382 1.98 5.70 14.38
N HIS A 383 2.83 4.67 14.36
CA HIS A 383 4.06 4.61 15.14
C HIS A 383 5.10 3.72 14.47
N ILE A 384 6.37 4.03 14.72
CA ILE A 384 7.51 3.29 14.18
C ILE A 384 8.63 3.20 15.20
N SER A 385 9.48 2.16 15.14
CA SER A 385 10.65 2.05 16.01
C SER A 385 11.92 2.43 15.26
N VAL A 386 12.78 3.20 15.93
CA VAL A 386 14.10 3.60 15.39
C VAL A 386 14.95 2.37 15.10
N GLU A 387 14.96 1.38 15.99
CA GLU A 387 15.71 0.14 15.83
C GLU A 387 15.14 -0.72 14.68
N GLY A 388 13.82 -0.67 14.42
CA GLY A 388 13.18 -1.29 13.27
C GLY A 388 13.68 -0.69 11.96
N MET A 389 13.64 0.65 11.84
CA MET A 389 14.17 1.35 10.67
C MET A 389 15.67 1.07 10.44
N GLN A 390 16.48 1.07 11.51
CA GLN A 390 17.90 0.74 11.40
C GLN A 390 18.11 -0.69 10.91
N THR A 391 17.25 -1.63 11.29
CA THR A 391 17.28 -3.01 10.80
C THR A 391 16.87 -3.06 9.33
N ALA A 392 15.83 -2.35 8.92
CA ALA A 392 15.42 -2.25 7.51
C ALA A 392 16.56 -1.70 6.63
N VAL A 393 17.25 -0.63 7.08
CA VAL A 393 18.46 -0.12 6.39
C VAL A 393 19.51 -1.21 6.18
N ARG A 394 19.80 -2.02 7.21
CA ARG A 394 20.78 -3.10 7.07
C ARG A 394 20.30 -4.21 6.14
N ILE A 395 19.00 -4.52 6.14
CA ILE A 395 18.40 -5.48 5.20
C ILE A 395 18.57 -4.98 3.76
N LEU A 396 18.26 -3.72 3.48
CA LEU A 396 18.46 -3.12 2.14
C LEU A 396 19.92 -3.18 1.71
N LYS A 397 20.86 -2.86 2.60
CA LYS A 397 22.30 -2.98 2.34
C LYS A 397 22.71 -4.43 2.05
N ASN A 398 22.20 -5.40 2.82
CA ASN A 398 22.45 -6.82 2.58
C ASN A 398 21.95 -7.28 1.22
N ILE A 399 20.76 -6.88 0.81
CA ILE A 399 20.20 -7.16 -0.54
C ILE A 399 21.13 -6.56 -1.62
N ALA A 400 21.54 -5.31 -1.48
CA ALA A 400 22.38 -4.60 -2.43
C ALA A 400 23.77 -5.22 -2.60
N THR A 401 24.33 -5.77 -1.53
CA THR A 401 25.69 -6.35 -1.50
C THR A 401 25.77 -7.83 -1.88
N HIS A 402 24.62 -8.52 -1.97
CA HIS A 402 24.51 -9.92 -2.39
C HIS A 402 23.60 -10.08 -3.63
N PRO A 403 23.77 -9.25 -4.68
CA PRO A 403 22.86 -9.26 -5.83
C PRO A 403 22.94 -10.59 -6.60
N ILE A 404 21.80 -10.94 -7.21
CA ILE A 404 21.71 -12.13 -8.08
C ILE A 404 22.61 -11.92 -9.31
N ARG A 405 23.40 -12.91 -9.67
CA ARG A 405 24.24 -12.86 -10.88
C ARG A 405 23.39 -13.05 -12.15
N LYS A 406 23.78 -12.37 -13.24
CA LYS A 406 23.17 -12.56 -14.57
C LYS A 406 23.51 -13.91 -15.16
#